data_eb521b5573a13b7576318ca4056b9bab
#
_entry.id   eb521b5573a13b7576318ca4056b9bab
#
_cell.length_a   1.000
_cell.length_b   1.000
_cell.length_c   1.000
_cell.angle_alpha   90.00
_cell.angle_beta   90.00
_cell.angle_gamma   90.00
#
_symmetry.space_group_name_H-M   'P 1'
#
loop_
_entity.id
_entity.type
_entity.pdbx_description
1 polymer ?
#
loop_
_entity_poly.entity_id
_entity_poly.type
_entity_poly.pdbx_seq_one_letter_code
_entity_poly.pdbx_strand_id
1 'polypeptide(L)'
;MYKDMMDTIGMVNAADPELGAAMERELTRQRENIELIASENIVSPAVMAAMGSVLTNKYAEGLPGKRYYGGCVYVDEVENIAIRRACQLFGAKYANVQPHSGAQANLAVYFALLELGDTVMGMDLSQGGHLTHGSPEIGRAHV
;
A
#
# COMPACT_ATOMS: atom_id res chain seq x y z
N MET A 1 -8.46 4.97 -22.27
CA MET A 1 -7.86 5.74 -21.15
C MET A 1 -6.41 5.33 -20.86
N TYR A 2 -5.97 4.14 -21.24
CA TYR A 2 -4.62 3.63 -20.94
C TYR A 2 -3.73 3.44 -22.19
N LYS A 3 -4.04 4.13 -23.28
CA LYS A 3 -3.39 3.92 -24.59
C LYS A 3 -1.94 4.44 -24.65
N ASP A 4 -1.58 5.34 -23.74
CA ASP A 4 -0.28 6.03 -23.71
C ASP A 4 0.59 5.60 -22.50
N MET A 5 0.16 4.61 -21.73
CA MET A 5 1.00 3.99 -20.71
C MET A 5 1.90 2.96 -21.36
N MET A 6 3.12 2.80 -20.83
CA MET A 6 3.93 1.63 -21.13
C MET A 6 3.02 0.40 -21.07
N ASP A 7 3.00 -0.39 -22.13
CA ASP A 7 2.21 -1.61 -22.19
C ASP A 7 2.78 -2.65 -21.20
N THR A 8 2.48 -2.44 -19.93
CA THR A 8 2.97 -3.30 -18.84
C THR A 8 2.48 -4.73 -19.01
N ILE A 9 1.22 -4.90 -19.47
CA ILE A 9 0.67 -6.24 -19.71
C ILE A 9 1.37 -6.88 -20.89
N GLY A 10 1.60 -6.15 -21.98
CA GLY A 10 2.35 -6.65 -23.13
C GLY A 10 3.79 -7.03 -22.78
N MET A 11 4.48 -6.24 -21.94
CA MET A 11 5.83 -6.60 -21.47
C MET A 11 5.83 -7.88 -20.61
N VAL A 12 4.87 -8.02 -19.72
CA VAL A 12 4.73 -9.22 -18.90
C VAL A 12 4.38 -10.42 -19.78
N ASN A 13 3.43 -10.26 -20.72
CA ASN A 13 3.03 -11.32 -21.64
C ASN A 13 4.18 -11.80 -22.55
N ALA A 14 5.11 -10.91 -22.90
CA ALA A 14 6.29 -11.29 -23.69
C ALA A 14 7.27 -12.13 -22.87
N ALA A 15 7.35 -11.93 -21.55
CA ALA A 15 8.24 -12.66 -20.65
C ALA A 15 7.57 -13.92 -20.04
N ASP A 16 6.30 -13.82 -19.71
CA ASP A 16 5.47 -14.87 -19.12
C ASP A 16 4.04 -14.79 -19.67
N PRO A 17 3.74 -15.55 -20.74
CA PRO A 17 2.43 -15.51 -21.37
C PRO A 17 1.27 -15.98 -20.49
N GLU A 18 1.52 -16.87 -19.53
CA GLU A 18 0.50 -17.36 -18.61
C GLU A 18 0.05 -16.24 -17.65
N LEU A 19 1.01 -15.55 -17.06
CA LEU A 19 0.76 -14.39 -16.19
C LEU A 19 0.16 -13.22 -16.98
N GLY A 20 0.70 -12.92 -18.16
CA GLY A 20 0.17 -11.86 -19.04
C GLY A 20 -1.29 -12.08 -19.41
N ALA A 21 -1.67 -13.31 -19.76
CA ALA A 21 -3.06 -13.66 -20.05
C ALA A 21 -3.97 -13.54 -18.81
N ALA A 22 -3.48 -13.82 -17.61
CA ALA A 22 -4.24 -13.61 -16.38
C ALA A 22 -4.48 -12.11 -16.12
N MET A 23 -3.46 -11.28 -16.29
CA MET A 23 -3.56 -9.83 -16.16
C MET A 23 -4.55 -9.20 -17.16
N GLU A 24 -4.57 -9.68 -18.39
CA GLU A 24 -5.51 -9.21 -19.42
C GLU A 24 -6.96 -9.56 -19.05
N ARG A 25 -7.20 -10.77 -18.52
CA ARG A 25 -8.52 -11.16 -18.02
C ARG A 25 -8.96 -10.30 -16.85
N GLU A 26 -8.07 -9.99 -15.92
CA GLU A 26 -8.38 -9.12 -14.79
C GLU A 26 -8.67 -7.68 -15.27
N LEU A 27 -7.90 -7.15 -16.20
CA LEU A 27 -8.18 -5.85 -16.80
C LEU A 27 -9.58 -5.81 -17.44
N THR A 28 -9.95 -6.88 -18.16
CA THR A 28 -11.27 -7.03 -18.76
C THR A 28 -12.36 -7.08 -17.68
N ARG A 29 -12.15 -7.88 -16.61
CA ARG A 29 -13.07 -7.96 -15.48
C ARG A 29 -13.33 -6.58 -14.87
N GLN A 30 -12.28 -5.82 -14.57
CA GLN A 30 -12.41 -4.49 -14.00
C GLN A 30 -13.12 -3.47 -14.90
N ARG A 31 -13.04 -3.64 -16.21
CA ARG A 31 -13.72 -2.77 -17.18
C ARG A 31 -15.21 -3.10 -17.38
N GLU A 32 -15.56 -4.35 -17.26
CA GLU A 32 -16.88 -4.88 -17.59
C GLU A 32 -17.79 -5.09 -16.38
N ASN A 33 -17.22 -5.06 -15.16
CA ASN A 33 -17.99 -5.27 -13.94
C ASN A 33 -17.98 -4.00 -13.05
N ILE A 34 -19.04 -3.84 -12.30
CA ILE A 34 -19.13 -2.83 -11.24
C ILE A 34 -18.60 -3.45 -9.95
N GLU A 35 -17.55 -2.87 -9.41
CA GLU A 35 -17.01 -3.27 -8.11
C GLU A 35 -17.89 -2.72 -6.99
N LEU A 36 -18.37 -3.61 -6.11
CA LEU A 36 -19.24 -3.26 -4.98
C LEU A 36 -18.54 -3.33 -3.62
N ILE A 37 -17.25 -3.64 -3.58
CA ILE A 37 -16.47 -3.64 -2.35
C ILE A 37 -16.05 -2.20 -2.05
N ALA A 38 -16.69 -1.58 -1.05
CA ALA A 38 -16.51 -0.16 -0.74
C ALA A 38 -15.08 0.22 -0.31
N SER A 39 -14.28 -0.74 0.15
CA SER A 39 -12.88 -0.53 0.53
C SER A 39 -11.89 -0.60 -0.62
N GLU A 40 -12.31 -1.01 -1.81
CA GLU A 40 -11.44 -1.01 -2.98
C GLU A 40 -11.33 0.38 -3.61
N ASN A 41 -10.17 0.68 -4.18
CA ASN A 41 -9.90 1.93 -4.86
C ASN A 41 -9.16 1.68 -6.16
N ILE A 42 -9.73 2.15 -7.27
CA ILE A 42 -9.08 2.09 -8.58
C ILE A 42 -8.08 3.23 -8.67
N VAL A 43 -6.81 2.89 -8.55
CA VAL A 43 -5.71 3.86 -8.57
C VAL A 43 -5.45 4.42 -9.97
N SER A 44 -4.84 5.61 -10.02
CA SER A 44 -4.44 6.20 -11.29
C SER A 44 -3.29 5.42 -11.94
N PRO A 45 -3.15 5.51 -13.27
CA PRO A 45 -2.01 4.95 -13.98
C PRO A 45 -0.66 5.38 -13.42
N ALA A 46 -0.54 6.62 -12.96
CA ALA A 46 0.70 7.14 -12.38
C ALA A 46 1.09 6.42 -11.08
N VAL A 47 0.11 6.04 -10.25
CA VAL A 47 0.37 5.25 -9.04
C VAL A 47 0.89 3.87 -9.40
N MET A 48 0.24 3.17 -10.37
CA MET A 48 0.72 1.86 -10.82
C MET A 48 2.14 1.94 -11.41
N ALA A 49 2.43 2.96 -12.22
CA ALA A 49 3.75 3.16 -12.81
C ALA A 49 4.83 3.46 -11.75
N ALA A 50 4.50 4.22 -10.72
CA ALA A 50 5.43 4.51 -9.63
C ALA A 50 5.76 3.24 -8.81
N MET A 51 4.77 2.41 -8.54
CA MET A 51 4.96 1.14 -7.81
C MET A 51 5.84 0.15 -8.57
N GLY A 52 5.72 0.06 -9.90
CA GLY A 52 6.51 -0.80 -10.76
C GLY A 52 7.78 -0.14 -11.35
N SER A 53 8.25 0.94 -10.75
CA SER A 53 9.42 1.67 -11.25
C SER A 53 10.75 1.09 -10.77
N VAL A 54 11.85 1.73 -11.19
CA VAL A 54 13.23 1.39 -10.77
C VAL A 54 13.43 1.46 -9.25
N LEU A 55 12.56 2.14 -8.52
CA LEU A 55 12.58 2.18 -7.05
C LEU A 55 12.41 0.78 -6.43
N THR A 56 11.75 -0.13 -7.11
CA THR A 56 11.60 -1.54 -6.71
C THR A 56 12.95 -2.25 -6.53
N ASN A 57 13.98 -1.82 -7.23
CA ASN A 57 15.31 -2.43 -7.19
C ASN A 57 16.17 -1.95 -6.01
N LYS A 58 15.69 -0.95 -5.24
CA LYS A 58 16.51 -0.33 -4.19
C LYS A 58 16.16 -0.80 -2.80
N TYR A 59 17.08 -1.46 -2.17
CA TYR A 59 17.01 -1.79 -0.75
C TYR A 59 17.32 -0.53 0.09
N ALA A 60 16.36 -0.10 0.96
CA ALA A 60 16.39 1.19 1.65
C ALA A 60 15.99 1.10 3.13
N GLU A 61 16.49 0.09 3.82
CA GLU A 61 16.25 -0.09 5.24
C GLU A 61 16.75 1.11 6.06
N GLY A 62 15.97 1.52 7.04
CA GLY A 62 16.21 2.71 7.85
C GLY A 62 15.27 3.86 7.48
N LEU A 63 15.60 5.07 7.87
CA LEU A 63 14.83 6.29 7.64
C LEU A 63 15.57 7.25 6.69
N PRO A 64 14.89 8.21 6.06
CA PRO A 64 15.54 9.24 5.25
C PRO A 64 16.72 9.90 6.00
N GLY A 65 17.88 9.93 5.38
CA GLY A 65 19.12 10.44 5.97
C GLY A 65 19.76 9.54 7.03
N LYS A 66 19.15 8.40 7.36
CA LYS A 66 19.62 7.42 8.34
C LYS A 66 19.46 5.99 7.82
N ARG A 67 19.98 5.72 6.64
CA ARG A 67 19.91 4.41 5.99
C ARG A 67 21.06 3.51 6.42
N TYR A 68 20.79 2.21 6.45
CA TYR A 68 21.83 1.21 6.69
C TYR A 68 22.69 0.96 5.44
N TYR A 69 22.18 1.33 4.25
CA TYR A 69 22.84 1.08 2.96
C TYR A 69 23.06 2.38 2.19
N GLY A 70 24.14 2.38 1.37
CA GLY A 70 24.43 3.50 0.47
C GLY A 70 23.46 3.59 -0.72
N GLY A 71 23.52 4.70 -1.45
CA GLY A 71 22.76 4.89 -2.70
C GLY A 71 21.29 5.21 -2.50
N CYS A 72 20.87 5.67 -1.33
CA CYS A 72 19.47 5.93 -1.01
C CYS A 72 19.01 7.39 -1.24
N VAL A 73 19.84 8.23 -1.86
CA VAL A 73 19.59 9.67 -2.03
C VAL A 73 18.20 9.95 -2.64
N TYR A 74 17.90 9.29 -3.76
CA TYR A 74 16.62 9.51 -4.45
C TYR A 74 15.44 8.79 -3.79
N VAL A 75 15.66 7.68 -3.12
CA VAL A 75 14.63 7.03 -2.28
C VAL A 75 14.27 7.93 -1.11
N ASP A 76 15.26 8.60 -0.50
CA ASP A 76 15.04 9.59 0.56
C ASP A 76 14.18 10.77 0.06
N GLU A 77 14.44 11.26 -1.15
CA GLU A 77 13.61 12.30 -1.77
C GLU A 77 12.15 11.84 -1.92
N VAL A 78 11.94 10.64 -2.44
CA VAL A 78 10.59 10.07 -2.64
C VAL A 78 9.86 9.91 -1.31
N GLU A 79 10.52 9.35 -0.30
CA GLU A 79 9.93 9.16 1.03
C GLU A 79 9.62 10.51 1.70
N ASN A 80 10.52 11.49 1.62
CA ASN A 80 10.29 12.83 2.15
C ASN A 80 9.14 13.57 1.44
N ILE A 81 8.97 13.37 0.12
CA ILE A 81 7.80 13.88 -0.61
C ILE A 81 6.52 13.26 -0.07
N ALA A 82 6.51 11.95 0.15
CA ALA A 82 5.34 11.23 0.68
C ALA A 82 4.99 11.70 2.10
N ILE A 83 5.98 11.81 3.00
CA ILE A 83 5.81 12.33 4.37
C ILE A 83 5.20 13.73 4.34
N ARG A 84 5.81 14.65 3.57
CA ARG A 84 5.32 16.03 3.47
C ARG A 84 3.88 16.10 2.97
N ARG A 85 3.56 15.33 1.93
CA ARG A 85 2.20 15.31 1.34
C ARG A 85 1.18 14.69 2.29
N ALA A 86 1.53 13.63 3.01
CA ALA A 86 0.68 13.06 4.05
C ALA A 86 0.40 14.08 5.17
N CYS A 87 1.42 14.77 5.66
CA CYS A 87 1.24 15.83 6.63
C CYS A 87 0.31 16.94 6.13
N GLN A 88 0.46 17.37 4.87
CA GLN A 88 -0.41 18.39 4.27
C GLN A 88 -1.85 17.91 4.12
N LEU A 89 -2.04 16.68 3.65
CA LEU A 89 -3.37 16.11 3.39
C LEU A 89 -4.19 15.96 4.67
N PHE A 90 -3.56 15.51 5.74
CA PHE A 90 -4.23 15.21 7.02
C PHE A 90 -4.09 16.33 8.05
N GLY A 91 -3.43 17.43 7.75
CA GLY A 91 -3.14 18.48 8.73
C GLY A 91 -2.27 17.97 9.89
N ALA A 92 -1.48 16.93 9.67
CA ALA A 92 -0.68 16.28 10.69
C ALA A 92 0.69 16.95 10.83
N LYS A 93 1.22 16.96 12.05
CA LYS A 93 2.57 17.46 12.32
C LYS A 93 3.66 16.49 11.89
N TYR A 94 3.37 15.20 11.96
CA TYR A 94 4.29 14.11 11.62
C TYR A 94 3.54 13.03 10.83
N ALA A 95 4.26 12.32 9.98
CA ALA A 95 3.76 11.14 9.28
C ALA A 95 4.87 10.10 9.14
N ASN A 96 4.51 8.84 9.24
CA ASN A 96 5.35 7.71 8.85
C ASN A 96 4.66 7.02 7.68
N VAL A 97 5.35 6.91 6.55
CA VAL A 97 4.82 6.35 5.30
C VAL A 97 5.41 4.98 4.96
N GLN A 98 6.15 4.37 5.88
CA GLN A 98 6.80 3.09 5.68
C GLN A 98 5.91 1.86 5.88
N PRO A 99 4.80 1.88 6.66
CA PRO A 99 3.93 0.72 6.75
C PRO A 99 3.45 0.29 5.36
N HIS A 100 3.59 -1.00 5.05
CA HIS A 100 3.19 -1.54 3.74
C HIS A 100 1.70 -1.91 3.67
N SER A 101 0.99 -1.84 4.80
CA SER A 101 -0.45 -2.12 4.88
C SER A 101 -1.11 -1.37 6.04
N GLY A 102 -2.44 -1.20 5.97
CA GLY A 102 -3.23 -0.68 7.08
C GLY A 102 -3.11 -1.53 8.35
N ALA A 103 -3.00 -2.84 8.20
CA ALA A 103 -2.80 -3.76 9.33
C ALA A 103 -1.49 -3.46 10.06
N GLN A 104 -0.39 -3.29 9.33
CA GLN A 104 0.90 -2.92 9.92
C GLN A 104 0.87 -1.53 10.56
N ALA A 105 0.20 -0.56 9.95
CA ALA A 105 0.06 0.77 10.51
C ALA A 105 -0.71 0.75 11.83
N ASN A 106 -1.84 0.03 11.91
CA ASN A 106 -2.61 -0.13 13.12
C ASN A 106 -1.82 -0.86 14.21
N LEU A 107 -1.08 -1.91 13.84
CA LEU A 107 -0.22 -2.63 14.79
C LEU A 107 0.87 -1.72 15.38
N ALA A 108 1.49 -0.89 14.55
CA ALA A 108 2.47 0.08 15.02
C ALA A 108 1.87 1.09 16.02
N VAL A 109 0.63 1.53 15.81
CA VAL A 109 -0.08 2.39 16.76
C VAL A 109 -0.34 1.67 18.09
N TYR A 110 -0.77 0.41 18.04
CA TYR A 110 -0.97 -0.38 19.26
C TYR A 110 0.33 -0.52 20.05
N PHE A 111 1.42 -0.88 19.40
CA PHE A 111 2.72 -0.98 20.06
C PHE A 111 3.24 0.35 20.64
N ALA A 112 2.85 1.47 20.04
CA ALA A 112 3.29 2.78 20.51
C ALA A 112 2.48 3.31 21.70
N LEU A 113 1.21 2.89 21.84
CA LEU A 113 0.27 3.50 22.78
C LEU A 113 -0.24 2.58 23.88
N LEU A 114 -0.08 1.27 23.75
CA LEU A 114 -0.71 0.28 24.62
C LEU A 114 0.32 -0.64 25.25
N GLU A 115 0.02 -1.05 26.48
CA GLU A 115 0.72 -2.13 27.17
C GLU A 115 -0.06 -3.44 27.06
N LEU A 116 0.60 -4.57 27.34
CA LEU A 116 -0.06 -5.88 27.37
C LEU A 116 -1.15 -5.92 28.43
N GLY A 117 -2.38 -6.18 28.02
CA GLY A 117 -3.55 -6.24 28.90
C GLY A 117 -4.42 -5.00 28.86
N ASP A 118 -4.02 -3.95 28.15
CA ASP A 118 -4.85 -2.76 27.95
C ASP A 118 -6.12 -3.10 27.15
N THR A 119 -7.19 -2.38 27.44
CA THR A 119 -8.47 -2.56 26.76
C THR A 119 -8.59 -1.62 25.59
N VAL A 120 -8.90 -2.17 24.43
CA VAL A 120 -9.18 -1.42 23.20
C VAL A 120 -10.66 -1.57 22.83
N MET A 121 -11.31 -0.46 22.51
CA MET A 121 -12.65 -0.47 21.95
C MET A 121 -12.57 -0.30 20.44
N GLY A 122 -13.08 -1.27 19.70
CA GLY A 122 -13.16 -1.26 18.24
C GLY A 122 -14.60 -1.47 17.76
N MET A 123 -14.91 -1.00 16.56
CA MET A 123 -16.16 -1.28 15.89
C MET A 123 -16.18 -2.72 15.39
N ASP A 124 -17.26 -3.44 15.62
CA ASP A 124 -17.44 -4.81 15.11
C ASP A 124 -17.46 -4.83 13.57
N LEU A 125 -16.96 -5.93 12.98
CA LEU A 125 -16.94 -6.11 11.52
C LEU A 125 -18.33 -5.94 10.89
N SER A 126 -19.36 -6.50 11.50
CA SER A 126 -20.74 -6.43 11.00
C SER A 126 -21.30 -5.01 11.01
N GLN A 127 -20.65 -4.10 11.72
CA GLN A 127 -20.99 -2.69 11.81
C GLN A 127 -20.03 -1.79 11.00
N GLY A 128 -19.18 -2.38 10.16
CA GLY A 128 -18.23 -1.67 9.33
C GLY A 128 -16.84 -1.48 9.96
N GLY A 129 -16.51 -2.21 11.02
CA GLY A 129 -15.19 -2.20 11.63
C GLY A 129 -14.12 -2.83 10.74
N HIS A 130 -12.88 -2.38 10.91
CA HIS A 130 -11.74 -2.98 10.22
C HIS A 130 -11.31 -4.28 10.90
N LEU A 131 -10.78 -5.24 10.13
CA LEU A 131 -10.30 -6.54 10.63
C LEU A 131 -9.30 -6.42 11.79
N THR A 132 -8.40 -5.44 11.76
CA THR A 132 -7.35 -5.28 12.76
C THR A 132 -7.82 -4.91 14.16
N HIS A 133 -9.06 -4.49 14.31
CA HIS A 133 -9.65 -4.15 15.63
C HIS A 133 -11.09 -4.65 15.82
N GLY A 134 -11.77 -5.08 14.76
CA GLY A 134 -13.19 -5.48 14.79
C GLY A 134 -13.43 -6.98 14.70
N SER A 135 -12.42 -7.79 14.36
CA SER A 135 -12.54 -9.24 14.26
C SER A 135 -12.19 -9.94 15.59
N PRO A 136 -12.98 -10.92 16.03
CA PRO A 136 -12.64 -11.76 17.19
C PRO A 136 -11.59 -12.83 16.88
N GLU A 137 -11.23 -13.04 15.61
CA GLU A 137 -10.33 -14.09 15.18
C GLU A 137 -8.85 -13.74 15.42
N ILE A 138 -8.06 -14.76 15.76
CA ILE A 138 -6.60 -14.65 15.92
C ILE A 138 -5.94 -14.67 14.54
N GLY A 139 -4.84 -13.92 14.38
CA GLY A 139 -4.06 -13.89 13.13
C GLY A 139 -4.64 -13.01 12.03
N ARG A 140 -5.60 -12.20 12.35
CA ARG A 140 -6.30 -11.27 11.46
C ARG A 140 -5.40 -10.22 10.76
N ALA A 141 -4.17 -10.08 11.18
CA ALA A 141 -3.19 -9.16 10.57
C ALA A 141 -2.43 -9.77 9.38
N HIS A 142 -2.79 -10.96 8.94
CA HIS A 142 -2.09 -11.70 7.89
C HIS A 142 -2.83 -11.71 6.56
N VAL A 143 -3.71 -10.78 6.35
CA VAL A 143 -4.42 -10.65 5.07
C VAL A 143 -3.74 -9.60 4.22
#